data_6c8dc568e38af41d850954b04f8a8caa
#
_entry.id   6c8dc568e38af41d850954b04f8a8caa
#
_cell.length_a   1.000
_cell.length_b   1.000
_cell.length_c   1.000
_cell.angle_alpha   90.00
_cell.angle_beta   90.00
_cell.angle_gamma   90.00
#
_symmetry.space_group_name_H-M   'P 1'
#
loop_
_entity.id
_entity.type
_entity.pdbx_description
1 polymer ?
#
loop_
_entity_poly.entity_id
_entity_poly.type
_entity_poly.pdbx_seq_one_letter_code
_entity_poly.pdbx_strand_id
1 'polypeptide(L)'
;MPFGIVSKPLQTWLNALRPPDGSACLMQQLTAGITKANTGLEGISWNILGQTYVPKNCTDHCFSWHATLPPGTFVPPHIHPDQDEYLYMLEGKLDFMLAGADAQATPGDLIRLGMGVPHGIFNKSEQTAKVLFWVSPTQKLYDLFWGLHNMKEQKPEDVVAMAAEHNIHFLPPPPGA
;
A
#
# COMPACT_ATOMS: atom_id res chain seq x y z
N MET A 1 2.20 50.83 -1.45
CA MET A 1 1.14 50.00 -2.02
C MET A 1 1.40 48.57 -1.61
N PRO A 2 0.55 47.93 -0.82
CA PRO A 2 0.77 46.55 -0.43
C PRO A 2 0.27 45.61 -1.53
N PHE A 3 1.11 44.70 -1.95
CA PHE A 3 0.76 43.61 -2.85
C PHE A 3 -0.21 42.66 -2.13
N GLY A 4 -1.47 42.65 -2.58
CA GLY A 4 -2.45 41.69 -2.12
C GLY A 4 -2.13 40.30 -2.65
N ILE A 5 -1.74 39.38 -1.78
CA ILE A 5 -1.64 37.95 -2.09
C ILE A 5 -3.06 37.39 -2.15
N VAL A 6 -3.56 37.18 -3.35
CA VAL A 6 -4.82 36.44 -3.57
C VAL A 6 -4.51 34.96 -3.38
N SER A 7 -4.79 34.43 -2.19
CA SER A 7 -4.75 33.01 -1.91
C SER A 7 -5.93 32.31 -2.63
N LYS A 8 -5.70 31.71 -3.79
CA LYS A 8 -6.65 30.72 -4.32
C LYS A 8 -6.67 29.50 -3.41
N PRO A 9 -7.83 28.85 -3.20
CA PRO A 9 -7.88 27.64 -2.37
C PRO A 9 -6.96 26.57 -2.95
N LEU A 10 -6.18 25.92 -2.07
CA LEU A 10 -5.22 24.85 -2.41
C LEU A 10 -5.84 23.76 -3.30
N GLN A 11 -7.12 23.47 -3.09
CA GLN A 11 -7.90 22.47 -3.82
C GLN A 11 -8.02 22.75 -5.34
N THR A 12 -7.96 24.01 -5.76
CA THR A 12 -8.06 24.38 -7.18
C THR A 12 -6.76 24.08 -7.95
N TRP A 13 -5.63 24.11 -7.25
CA TRP A 13 -4.33 23.75 -7.84
C TRP A 13 -4.14 22.24 -7.94
N LEU A 14 -4.64 21.46 -6.96
CA LEU A 14 -4.58 20.00 -6.92
C LEU A 14 -5.37 19.37 -8.08
N ASN A 15 -6.51 19.96 -8.46
CA ASN A 15 -7.30 19.46 -9.59
C ASN A 15 -6.70 19.80 -10.96
N ALA A 16 -5.82 20.80 -11.06
CA ALA A 16 -5.17 21.20 -12.31
C ALA A 16 -3.90 20.38 -12.62
N LEU A 17 -3.38 19.63 -11.64
CA LEU A 17 -2.16 18.81 -11.76
C LEU A 17 -2.45 17.32 -11.89
N ARG A 18 -3.71 16.91 -12.05
CA ARG A 18 -4.05 15.50 -12.31
C ARG A 18 -3.56 15.13 -13.71
N PRO A 19 -2.71 14.09 -13.85
CA PRO A 19 -2.35 13.59 -15.16
C PRO A 19 -3.61 13.16 -15.94
N PRO A 20 -3.64 13.32 -17.26
CA PRO A 20 -4.80 12.97 -18.09
C PRO A 20 -5.08 11.46 -18.12
N ASP A 21 -4.19 10.61 -17.62
CA ASP A 21 -4.29 9.16 -17.54
C ASP A 21 -4.96 8.66 -16.25
N GLY A 22 -5.37 9.58 -15.36
CA GLY A 22 -6.09 9.23 -14.13
C GLY A 22 -5.21 8.68 -12.99
N SER A 23 -3.87 8.62 -13.15
CA SER A 23 -3.00 8.18 -12.08
C SER A 23 -3.13 9.11 -10.87
N ALA A 24 -3.45 8.54 -9.70
CA ALA A 24 -3.73 9.30 -8.49
C ALA A 24 -2.44 9.65 -7.71
N CYS A 25 -1.33 8.99 -8.02
CA CYS A 25 -0.02 9.37 -7.50
C CYS A 25 0.48 10.58 -8.30
N LEU A 26 0.15 11.78 -7.83
CA LEU A 26 0.82 12.99 -8.31
C LEU A 26 2.31 12.79 -8.13
N MET A 27 3.10 12.91 -9.23
CA MET A 27 4.56 12.98 -9.18
C MET A 27 4.99 14.09 -8.22
N GLN A 28 4.97 13.81 -6.93
CA GLN A 28 5.47 14.76 -5.95
C GLN A 28 6.98 14.72 -6.00
N GLN A 29 7.57 15.82 -6.41
CA GLN A 29 8.99 16.01 -6.16
C GLN A 29 9.21 15.85 -4.65
N LEU A 30 10.05 14.90 -4.25
CA LEU A 30 10.32 14.64 -2.84
C LEU A 30 10.88 15.90 -2.19
N THR A 31 10.14 16.48 -1.27
CA THR A 31 10.55 17.62 -0.48
C THR A 31 10.95 17.16 0.93
N ALA A 32 11.94 17.82 1.51
CA ALA A 32 12.34 17.53 2.90
C ALA A 32 11.17 17.81 3.85
N GLY A 33 10.85 16.85 4.72
CA GLY A 33 9.73 16.98 5.65
C GLY A 33 9.54 15.76 6.54
N ILE A 34 8.52 15.83 7.40
CA ILE A 34 8.13 14.77 8.32
C ILE A 34 6.65 14.48 8.12
N THR A 35 6.31 13.30 7.61
CA THR A 35 4.94 12.79 7.66
C THR A 35 4.69 12.24 9.06
N LYS A 36 3.85 12.92 9.84
CA LYS A 36 3.60 12.59 11.25
C LYS A 36 2.96 11.20 11.42
N ALA A 37 3.12 10.63 12.62
CA ALA A 37 2.40 9.42 13.00
C ALA A 37 0.88 9.60 12.82
N ASN A 38 0.19 8.55 12.43
CA ASN A 38 -1.27 8.53 12.22
C ASN A 38 -1.80 9.54 11.17
N THR A 39 -0.92 10.18 10.40
CA THR A 39 -1.29 11.11 9.33
C THR A 39 -0.78 10.56 8.00
N GLY A 40 -1.65 10.40 7.02
CA GLY A 40 -1.29 10.08 5.65
C GLY A 40 -0.97 11.31 4.83
N LEU A 41 -0.42 11.10 3.64
CA LEU A 41 -0.34 12.13 2.62
C LEU A 41 -1.74 12.70 2.40
N GLU A 42 -1.88 14.02 2.40
CA GLU A 42 -3.17 14.72 2.21
C GLU A 42 -4.30 14.27 3.15
N GLY A 43 -3.95 13.70 4.31
CA GLY A 43 -4.94 13.18 5.27
C GLY A 43 -5.54 11.83 4.89
N ILE A 44 -4.98 11.15 3.89
CA ILE A 44 -5.49 9.88 3.37
C ILE A 44 -5.33 8.76 4.41
N SER A 45 -6.39 7.96 4.54
CA SER A 45 -6.41 6.68 5.24
C SER A 45 -7.35 5.72 4.48
N TRP A 46 -6.84 4.59 4.03
CA TRP A 46 -7.58 3.61 3.24
C TRP A 46 -7.97 2.40 4.07
N ASN A 47 -9.14 1.84 3.74
CA ASN A 47 -9.52 0.49 4.15
C ASN A 47 -9.26 -0.46 2.98
N ILE A 48 -8.35 -1.40 3.17
CA ILE A 48 -7.98 -2.41 2.17
C ILE A 48 -8.16 -3.79 2.80
N LEU A 49 -9.18 -4.53 2.38
CA LEU A 49 -9.48 -5.88 2.88
C LEU A 49 -9.54 -5.98 4.40
N GLY A 50 -10.15 -4.99 5.05
CA GLY A 50 -10.27 -4.92 6.52
C GLY A 50 -9.01 -4.40 7.24
N GLN A 51 -7.97 -4.05 6.51
CA GLN A 51 -6.74 -3.44 7.02
C GLN A 51 -6.77 -1.93 6.81
N THR A 52 -6.07 -1.17 7.64
CA THR A 52 -5.92 0.28 7.47
C THR A 52 -4.56 0.61 6.91
N TYR A 53 -4.52 1.28 5.75
CA TYR A 53 -3.31 1.74 5.09
C TYR A 53 -3.24 3.26 5.09
N VAL A 54 -2.13 3.81 5.58
CA VAL A 54 -1.89 5.25 5.70
C VAL A 54 -0.65 5.60 4.89
N PRO A 55 -0.79 6.17 3.66
CA PRO A 55 0.33 6.50 2.79
C PRO A 55 1.25 7.53 3.44
N LYS A 56 2.57 7.27 3.41
CA LYS A 56 3.60 8.11 4.03
C LYS A 56 4.45 8.86 3.03
N ASN A 57 4.69 8.28 1.88
CA ASN A 57 5.45 8.85 0.78
C ASN A 57 4.97 8.23 -0.53
N CYS A 58 4.89 9.04 -1.58
CA CYS A 58 4.63 8.57 -2.93
C CYS A 58 5.44 9.38 -3.94
N THR A 59 6.36 8.72 -4.65
CA THR A 59 7.11 9.23 -5.79
C THR A 59 7.17 8.12 -6.83
N ASP A 60 7.64 8.36 -8.04
CA ASP A 60 7.81 7.31 -9.05
C ASP A 60 8.74 6.17 -8.60
N HIS A 61 9.69 6.49 -7.74
CA HIS A 61 10.73 5.55 -7.31
C HIS A 61 10.36 4.75 -6.07
N CYS A 62 9.47 5.29 -5.25
CA CYS A 62 9.14 4.66 -3.97
C CYS A 62 7.77 5.12 -3.47
N PHE A 63 6.94 4.14 -3.15
CA PHE A 63 5.70 4.34 -2.41
C PHE A 63 5.79 3.63 -1.06
N SER A 64 5.49 4.34 0.03
CA SER A 64 5.49 3.76 1.37
C SER A 64 4.21 4.07 2.13
N TRP A 65 3.77 3.12 2.95
CA TRP A 65 2.58 3.26 3.79
C TRP A 65 2.75 2.54 5.13
N HIS A 66 2.12 3.09 6.14
CA HIS A 66 1.95 2.42 7.42
C HIS A 66 0.68 1.59 7.37
N ALA A 67 0.79 0.30 7.65
CA ALA A 67 -0.33 -0.62 7.68
C ALA A 67 -0.65 -1.06 9.12
N THR A 68 -1.94 -1.16 9.39
CA THR A 68 -2.49 -1.77 10.61
C THR A 68 -3.30 -2.99 10.20
N LEU A 69 -2.88 -4.16 10.66
CA LEU A 69 -3.47 -5.45 10.34
C LEU A 69 -4.15 -6.03 11.58
N PRO A 70 -5.48 -5.94 11.70
CA PRO A 70 -6.23 -6.59 12.78
C PRO A 70 -6.05 -8.13 12.79
N PRO A 71 -6.35 -8.82 13.91
CA PRO A 71 -6.40 -10.27 13.96
C PRO A 71 -7.25 -10.88 12.85
N GLY A 72 -6.77 -11.96 12.24
CA GLY A 72 -7.47 -12.68 11.17
C GLY A 72 -7.42 -12.03 9.80
N THR A 73 -6.89 -10.81 9.65
CA THR A 73 -6.69 -10.20 8.32
C THR A 73 -5.48 -10.79 7.61
N PHE A 74 -5.51 -10.75 6.28
CA PHE A 74 -4.43 -11.30 5.46
C PHE A 74 -4.37 -10.61 4.09
N VAL A 75 -3.20 -10.67 3.46
CA VAL A 75 -3.03 -10.41 2.04
C VAL A 75 -2.81 -11.75 1.37
N PRO A 76 -3.71 -12.18 0.46
CA PRO A 76 -3.58 -13.48 -0.19
C PRO A 76 -2.25 -13.65 -0.92
N PRO A 77 -1.78 -14.88 -1.15
CA PRO A 77 -0.58 -15.11 -1.95
C PRO A 77 -0.64 -14.45 -3.32
N HIS A 78 0.39 -13.67 -3.65
CA HIS A 78 0.48 -12.90 -4.89
C HIS A 78 1.93 -12.65 -5.30
N ILE A 79 2.13 -12.05 -6.46
CA ILE A 79 3.42 -11.61 -6.98
C ILE A 79 3.33 -10.16 -7.46
N HIS A 80 4.45 -9.43 -7.33
CA HIS A 80 4.72 -8.15 -7.97
C HIS A 80 5.77 -8.37 -9.07
N PRO A 81 5.41 -8.44 -10.36
CA PRO A 81 6.38 -8.74 -11.41
C PRO A 81 7.49 -7.72 -11.59
N ASP A 82 7.23 -6.45 -11.26
CA ASP A 82 8.06 -5.29 -11.57
C ASP A 82 8.29 -4.33 -10.38
N GLN A 83 8.06 -4.82 -9.15
CA GLN A 83 8.29 -4.07 -7.91
C GLN A 83 8.99 -4.96 -6.89
N ASP A 84 10.04 -4.45 -6.24
CA ASP A 84 10.51 -4.98 -4.97
C ASP A 84 9.62 -4.45 -3.85
N GLU A 85 9.19 -5.32 -2.94
CA GLU A 85 8.43 -4.95 -1.76
C GLU A 85 9.22 -5.24 -0.50
N TYR A 86 9.07 -4.36 0.47
CA TYR A 86 9.73 -4.46 1.76
C TYR A 86 8.74 -4.15 2.88
N LEU A 87 8.94 -4.86 4.00
CA LEU A 87 8.16 -4.65 5.22
C LEU A 87 9.09 -4.54 6.42
N TYR A 88 8.85 -3.54 7.25
CA TYR A 88 9.54 -3.44 8.54
C TYR A 88 8.52 -3.55 9.66
N MET A 89 8.68 -4.58 10.51
CA MET A 89 7.77 -4.84 11.62
C MET A 89 7.91 -3.80 12.71
N LEU A 90 6.81 -3.17 13.09
CA LEU A 90 6.74 -2.16 14.15
C LEU A 90 6.13 -2.71 15.44
N GLU A 91 5.00 -3.42 15.33
CA GLU A 91 4.28 -3.99 16.46
C GLU A 91 3.64 -5.33 16.07
N GLY A 92 3.43 -6.20 17.05
CA GLY A 92 2.76 -7.48 16.85
C GLY A 92 3.62 -8.52 16.15
N LYS A 93 2.98 -9.48 15.49
CA LYS A 93 3.62 -10.60 14.80
C LYS A 93 2.84 -10.89 13.52
N LEU A 94 3.54 -11.23 12.44
CA LEU A 94 2.94 -11.70 11.20
C LEU A 94 3.56 -13.02 10.77
N ASP A 95 2.72 -13.84 10.16
CA ASP A 95 3.12 -15.07 9.46
C ASP A 95 3.15 -14.79 7.96
N PHE A 96 4.08 -15.42 7.26
CA PHE A 96 4.30 -15.23 5.83
C PHE A 96 4.37 -16.57 5.11
N MET A 97 3.93 -16.57 3.86
CA MET A 97 4.36 -17.53 2.85
C MET A 97 5.37 -16.81 1.96
N LEU A 98 6.62 -17.28 1.93
CA LEU A 98 7.72 -16.70 1.16
C LEU A 98 8.27 -17.73 0.19
N ALA A 99 8.05 -17.56 -1.12
CA ALA A 99 8.47 -18.51 -2.15
C ALA A 99 8.04 -19.97 -1.85
N GLY A 100 6.87 -20.14 -1.23
CA GLY A 100 6.33 -21.45 -0.86
C GLY A 100 6.77 -21.98 0.51
N ALA A 101 7.61 -21.26 1.24
CA ALA A 101 8.02 -21.60 2.61
C ALA A 101 7.31 -20.73 3.64
N ASP A 102 6.95 -21.30 4.80
CA ASP A 102 6.42 -20.55 5.92
C ASP A 102 7.53 -19.81 6.66
N ALA A 103 7.23 -18.58 7.05
CA ALA A 103 8.11 -17.72 7.84
C ALA A 103 7.28 -16.89 8.84
N GLN A 104 7.95 -16.32 9.82
CA GLN A 104 7.34 -15.46 10.82
C GLN A 104 8.25 -14.27 11.11
N ALA A 105 7.65 -13.09 11.34
CA ALA A 105 8.38 -11.88 11.69
C ALA A 105 7.78 -11.18 12.92
N THR A 106 8.65 -10.52 13.67
CA THR A 106 8.39 -9.79 14.92
C THR A 106 8.98 -8.37 14.84
N PRO A 107 8.68 -7.46 15.78
CA PRO A 107 9.18 -6.10 15.75
C PRO A 107 10.71 -6.00 15.60
N GLY A 108 11.16 -5.19 14.63
CA GLY A 108 12.56 -5.02 14.25
C GLY A 108 12.99 -5.85 13.05
N ASP A 109 12.20 -6.84 12.64
CA ASP A 109 12.52 -7.64 11.46
C ASP A 109 12.22 -6.89 10.16
N LEU A 110 13.10 -7.09 9.16
CA LEU A 110 12.94 -6.61 7.79
C LEU A 110 12.67 -7.79 6.86
N ILE A 111 11.51 -7.78 6.23
CA ILE A 111 11.10 -8.74 5.22
C ILE A 111 11.40 -8.14 3.83
N ARG A 112 12.01 -8.92 2.95
CA ARG A 112 12.36 -8.54 1.58
C ARG A 112 11.65 -9.46 0.60
N LEU A 113 10.87 -8.89 -0.29
CA LEU A 113 10.06 -9.57 -1.29
C LEU A 113 10.49 -9.03 -2.67
N GLY A 114 11.42 -9.74 -3.31
CA GLY A 114 11.92 -9.34 -4.62
C GLY A 114 10.89 -9.50 -5.73
N MET A 115 11.10 -8.82 -6.85
CA MET A 115 10.27 -8.92 -8.05
C MET A 115 9.99 -10.37 -8.43
N GLY A 116 8.73 -10.70 -8.69
CA GLY A 116 8.28 -12.03 -9.09
C GLY A 116 8.30 -13.09 -7.97
N VAL A 117 8.71 -12.76 -6.75
CA VAL A 117 8.71 -13.71 -5.62
C VAL A 117 7.30 -13.91 -5.09
N PRO A 118 6.73 -15.13 -5.13
CA PRO A 118 5.43 -15.41 -4.54
C PRO A 118 5.43 -15.21 -3.02
N HIS A 119 4.48 -14.43 -2.52
CA HIS A 119 4.37 -14.21 -1.08
C HIS A 119 2.93 -13.94 -0.66
N GLY A 120 2.64 -14.24 0.61
CA GLY A 120 1.38 -13.93 1.30
C GLY A 120 1.67 -13.50 2.73
N ILE A 121 0.79 -12.67 3.30
CA ILE A 121 0.96 -12.04 4.61
C ILE A 121 -0.28 -12.33 5.45
N PHE A 122 -0.11 -12.83 6.67
CA PHE A 122 -1.21 -13.27 7.50
C PHE A 122 -1.04 -12.79 8.94
N ASN A 123 -2.06 -12.18 9.51
CA ASN A 123 -2.13 -11.98 10.95
C ASN A 123 -2.94 -13.12 11.58
N LYS A 124 -2.25 -14.23 11.89
CA LYS A 124 -2.85 -15.39 12.59
C LYS A 124 -2.87 -15.23 14.12
N SER A 125 -2.38 -14.09 14.64
CA SER A 125 -2.33 -13.81 16.06
C SER A 125 -3.62 -13.17 16.57
N GLU A 126 -3.78 -13.12 17.90
CA GLU A 126 -4.89 -12.43 18.57
C GLU A 126 -4.63 -10.91 18.74
N GLN A 127 -3.51 -10.41 18.23
CA GLN A 127 -3.10 -9.01 18.39
C GLN A 127 -3.03 -8.29 17.03
N THR A 128 -3.31 -7.01 17.05
CA THR A 128 -3.08 -6.15 15.89
C THR A 128 -1.59 -6.02 15.59
N ALA A 129 -1.20 -6.24 14.34
CA ALA A 129 0.15 -5.96 13.86
C ALA A 129 0.23 -4.59 13.19
N LYS A 130 1.38 -3.91 13.31
CA LYS A 130 1.69 -2.68 12.60
C LYS A 130 3.00 -2.81 11.85
N VAL A 131 2.99 -2.33 10.62
CA VAL A 131 4.09 -2.53 9.67
C VAL A 131 4.30 -1.26 8.86
N LEU A 132 5.54 -0.92 8.60
CA LEU A 132 5.89 0.01 7.55
C LEU A 132 6.20 -0.78 6.28
N PHE A 133 5.42 -0.56 5.23
CA PHE A 133 5.63 -1.11 3.90
C PHE A 133 6.27 -0.08 2.98
N TRP A 134 7.02 -0.55 1.99
CA TRP A 134 7.33 0.23 0.81
C TRP A 134 7.60 -0.66 -0.39
N VAL A 135 7.34 -0.10 -1.58
CA VAL A 135 7.69 -0.71 -2.88
C VAL A 135 8.62 0.20 -3.67
N SER A 136 9.43 -0.41 -4.50
CA SER A 136 10.32 0.29 -5.44
C SER A 136 10.44 -0.49 -6.75
N PRO A 137 10.12 0.14 -7.90
CA PRO A 137 9.45 1.44 -8.07
C PRO A 137 7.98 1.42 -7.64
N THR A 138 7.32 2.59 -7.63
CA THR A 138 5.90 2.72 -7.22
C THR A 138 4.95 2.04 -8.18
N GLN A 139 5.23 2.10 -9.49
CA GLN A 139 4.34 1.59 -10.54
C GLN A 139 2.88 2.04 -10.30
N LYS A 140 1.91 1.10 -10.40
CA LYS A 140 0.48 1.37 -10.24
C LYS A 140 -0.06 1.02 -8.85
N LEU A 141 0.79 0.71 -7.85
CA LEU A 141 0.30 0.20 -6.57
C LEU A 141 -0.50 1.24 -5.77
N TYR A 142 -0.11 2.52 -5.86
CA TYR A 142 -0.89 3.60 -5.24
C TYR A 142 -2.30 3.68 -5.83
N ASP A 143 -2.41 3.59 -7.15
CA ASP A 143 -3.70 3.66 -7.86
C ASP A 143 -4.56 2.41 -7.56
N LEU A 144 -3.94 1.24 -7.42
CA LEU A 144 -4.63 0.03 -6.96
C LEU A 144 -5.26 0.25 -5.58
N PHE A 145 -4.51 0.76 -4.61
CA PHE A 145 -5.05 0.98 -3.25
C PHE A 145 -6.14 2.05 -3.23
N TRP A 146 -5.99 3.11 -4.02
CA TRP A 146 -7.05 4.08 -4.23
C TRP A 146 -8.32 3.43 -4.81
N GLY A 147 -8.17 2.61 -5.84
CA GLY A 147 -9.27 1.88 -6.46
C GLY A 147 -9.97 0.94 -5.48
N LEU A 148 -9.22 0.11 -4.77
CA LEU A 148 -9.74 -0.83 -3.78
C LEU A 148 -10.50 -0.11 -2.67
N HIS A 149 -9.95 0.98 -2.12
CA HIS A 149 -10.62 1.75 -1.07
C HIS A 149 -11.96 2.32 -1.53
N ASN A 150 -12.06 2.74 -2.78
CA ASN A 150 -13.28 3.33 -3.35
C ASN A 150 -14.28 2.30 -3.88
N MET A 151 -13.97 1.00 -3.85
CA MET A 151 -14.94 -0.03 -4.17
C MET A 151 -16.11 0.03 -3.18
N LYS A 152 -17.33 -0.07 -3.69
CA LYS A 152 -18.54 -0.15 -2.86
C LYS A 152 -18.51 -1.40 -1.95
N GLU A 153 -17.98 -2.49 -2.49
CA GLU A 153 -17.77 -3.77 -1.82
C GLU A 153 -16.51 -4.42 -2.37
N GLN A 154 -15.60 -4.85 -1.51
CA GLN A 154 -14.34 -5.49 -1.91
C GLN A 154 -14.53 -7.00 -2.07
N LYS A 155 -15.30 -7.43 -3.09
CA LYS A 155 -15.49 -8.84 -3.40
C LYS A 155 -14.20 -9.45 -3.93
N PRO A 156 -13.88 -10.70 -3.55
CA PRO A 156 -12.64 -11.35 -3.98
C PRO A 156 -12.39 -11.29 -5.49
N GLU A 157 -13.41 -11.58 -6.31
CA GLU A 157 -13.32 -11.56 -7.77
C GLU A 157 -13.02 -10.16 -8.33
N ASP A 158 -13.62 -9.11 -7.78
CA ASP A 158 -13.42 -7.73 -8.21
C ASP A 158 -12.03 -7.22 -7.78
N VAL A 159 -11.60 -7.60 -6.57
CA VAL A 159 -10.25 -7.29 -6.05
C VAL A 159 -9.18 -7.95 -6.92
N VAL A 160 -9.33 -9.22 -7.27
CA VAL A 160 -8.39 -9.96 -8.14
C VAL A 160 -8.33 -9.32 -9.52
N ALA A 161 -9.48 -8.98 -10.11
CA ALA A 161 -9.54 -8.35 -11.43
C ALA A 161 -8.82 -6.98 -11.43
N MET A 162 -9.13 -6.12 -10.46
CA MET A 162 -8.49 -4.81 -10.33
C MET A 162 -6.98 -4.93 -10.08
N ALA A 163 -6.54 -5.85 -9.23
CA ALA A 163 -5.12 -6.08 -8.98
C ALA A 163 -4.38 -6.47 -10.25
N ALA A 164 -4.96 -7.36 -11.08
CA ALA A 164 -4.38 -7.78 -12.35
C ALA A 164 -4.21 -6.59 -13.34
N GLU A 165 -5.15 -5.65 -13.40
CA GLU A 165 -5.06 -4.43 -14.20
C GLU A 165 -3.91 -3.51 -13.74
N HIS A 166 -3.51 -3.66 -12.47
CA HIS A 166 -2.41 -2.92 -11.85
C HIS A 166 -1.11 -3.73 -11.74
N ASN A 167 -1.01 -4.83 -12.50
CA ASN A 167 0.16 -5.72 -12.55
C ASN A 167 0.50 -6.39 -11.20
N ILE A 168 -0.51 -6.63 -10.37
CA ILE A 168 -0.42 -7.46 -9.16
C ILE A 168 -1.21 -8.74 -9.40
N HIS A 169 -0.56 -9.90 -9.30
CA HIS A 169 -1.18 -11.17 -9.67
C HIS A 169 -1.37 -12.08 -8.47
N PHE A 170 -2.61 -12.24 -8.04
CA PHE A 170 -2.96 -13.21 -7.01
C PHE A 170 -2.77 -14.64 -7.52
N LEU A 171 -2.25 -15.49 -6.65
CA LEU A 171 -2.06 -16.90 -6.95
C LEU A 171 -3.35 -17.68 -6.63
N PRO A 172 -3.63 -18.75 -7.38
CA PRO A 172 -4.74 -19.64 -7.04
C PRO A 172 -4.51 -20.25 -5.65
N PRO A 173 -5.57 -20.55 -4.89
CA PRO A 173 -5.43 -21.29 -3.64
C PRO A 173 -4.74 -22.63 -3.90
N PRO A 174 -3.99 -23.17 -2.94
CA PRO A 174 -3.35 -24.46 -3.09
C PRO A 174 -4.41 -25.54 -3.34
N PRO A 175 -4.11 -26.58 -4.13
CA PRO A 175 -5.05 -27.67 -4.39
C PRO A 175 -5.55 -28.29 -3.08
N GLY A 176 -6.85 -28.30 -2.86
CA GLY A 176 -7.48 -28.89 -1.66
C GLY A 176 -7.66 -27.94 -0.46
N ALA A 177 -7.51 -26.62 -0.63
CA ALA A 177 -7.85 -25.63 0.37
C ALA A 177 -9.34 -25.27 0.34
#